data_b725bb7613a088d9608f1de4e852fa51
#
_entry.id   b725bb7613a088d9608f1de4e852fa51
#
_cell.length_a   1.000
_cell.length_b   1.000
_cell.length_c   1.000
_cell.angle_alpha   90.00
_cell.angle_beta   90.00
_cell.angle_gamma   90.00
#
_symmetry.space_group_name_H-M   'P 1'
#
loop_
_entity.id
_entity.type
_entity.pdbx_description
1 polymer ?
#
loop_
_entity_poly.entity_id
_entity_poly.type
_entity_poly.pdbx_seq_one_letter_code
_entity_poly.pdbx_strand_id
1 'polypeptide(L)'
;MRERGPAVLTGAKRYGQRQFSEVPRRSEARALLAELRDGTCRATPQPPRLPITLYGGGDMGRMARDYFASLGHEIGLVVDRNAEALRNDPFWRGVEIAHPQDVPPRVKQDAQLVLCVATAPFKPLESKLAADGWAEVVPFYDVAESQRDRHPLSNGWFAHPLIDTDFAHTADVLDAWDDDLSRAHHLQFLAWRMLREEWTFEGAPVTGRDRFCISDVTARAERLGVFVDGGAHHGQVTRKFAALRDNDSLGEFAHTRV
;
A
#
# COMPACT_ATOMS: atom_id res chain seq x y z
N MET A 1 14.89 -41.17 -12.65
CA MET A 1 13.99 -40.15 -13.23
C MET A 1 13.70 -39.12 -12.15
N ARG A 2 14.32 -37.92 -12.20
CA ARG A 2 14.07 -36.86 -11.23
C ARG A 2 12.88 -36.06 -11.75
N GLU A 3 11.77 -36.11 -11.06
CA GLU A 3 10.63 -35.26 -11.32
C GLU A 3 11.06 -33.79 -11.14
N ARG A 4 10.91 -33.00 -12.19
CA ARG A 4 11.06 -31.54 -12.11
C ARG A 4 9.80 -31.03 -11.40
N GLY A 5 9.96 -30.50 -10.20
CA GLY A 5 8.91 -29.76 -9.53
C GLY A 5 8.40 -28.59 -10.39
N PRO A 6 7.18 -28.10 -10.15
CA PRO A 6 6.59 -27.02 -10.93
C PRO A 6 7.49 -25.80 -10.94
N ALA A 7 7.73 -25.24 -12.12
CA ALA A 7 8.52 -24.03 -12.30
C ALA A 7 7.87 -22.89 -11.50
N VAL A 8 8.60 -22.37 -10.51
CA VAL A 8 8.21 -21.16 -9.78
C VAL A 8 8.15 -20.01 -10.78
N LEU A 9 6.95 -19.53 -11.07
CA LEU A 9 6.78 -18.35 -11.91
C LEU A 9 7.46 -17.16 -11.20
N THR A 10 8.48 -16.60 -11.80
CA THR A 10 9.17 -15.41 -11.29
C THR A 10 8.18 -14.26 -11.14
N GLY A 11 8.28 -13.48 -10.05
CA GLY A 11 7.34 -12.43 -9.61
C GLY A 11 6.91 -11.43 -10.68
N ALA A 12 7.74 -11.18 -11.72
CA ALA A 12 7.47 -10.26 -12.83
C ALA A 12 6.22 -10.57 -13.68
N LYS A 13 5.63 -11.77 -13.55
CA LYS A 13 4.40 -12.17 -14.28
C LYS A 13 3.12 -12.11 -13.44
N ARG A 14 3.23 -11.83 -12.17
CA ARG A 14 2.12 -11.92 -11.21
C ARG A 14 1.32 -10.63 -11.13
N TYR A 15 1.99 -9.49 -11.15
CA TYR A 15 1.40 -8.16 -11.02
C TYR A 15 1.46 -7.42 -12.36
N GLY A 16 0.31 -6.91 -12.80
CA GLY A 16 0.20 -6.12 -14.02
C GLY A 16 0.56 -4.65 -13.80
N GLN A 17 0.80 -3.95 -14.91
CA GLN A 17 0.90 -2.49 -14.93
C GLN A 17 0.26 -1.98 -16.22
N ARG A 18 -0.51 -0.89 -16.11
CA ARG A 18 -1.09 -0.17 -17.24
C ARG A 18 -0.89 1.33 -17.06
N GLN A 19 -0.40 1.97 -18.10
CA GLN A 19 -0.15 3.41 -18.11
C GLN A 19 -1.11 4.09 -19.08
N PHE A 20 -1.64 5.23 -18.66
CA PHE A 20 -2.53 6.07 -19.43
C PHE A 20 -1.89 7.47 -19.53
N SER A 21 -1.94 8.05 -20.74
CA SER A 21 -1.37 9.37 -21.00
C SER A 21 -2.19 10.54 -20.44
N GLU A 22 -3.42 10.28 -20.00
CA GLU A 22 -4.34 11.31 -19.48
C GLU A 22 -5.24 10.71 -18.41
N VAL A 23 -5.84 11.59 -17.59
CA VAL A 23 -6.92 11.20 -16.68
C VAL A 23 -8.21 10.97 -17.49
N PRO A 24 -9.01 9.94 -17.15
CA PRO A 24 -10.19 9.59 -17.92
C PRO A 24 -11.32 10.59 -17.66
N ARG A 25 -11.99 11.05 -18.71
CA ARG A 25 -13.26 11.76 -18.58
C ARG A 25 -14.35 10.81 -18.06
N ARG A 26 -15.47 11.35 -17.59
CA ARG A 26 -16.56 10.55 -17.00
C ARG A 26 -16.99 9.35 -17.87
N SER A 27 -17.18 9.54 -19.19
CA SER A 27 -17.56 8.44 -20.08
C SER A 27 -16.48 7.37 -20.25
N GLU A 28 -15.23 7.80 -20.32
CA GLU A 28 -14.06 6.91 -20.40
C GLU A 28 -13.86 6.14 -19.08
N ALA A 29 -14.05 6.82 -17.94
CA ALA A 29 -13.97 6.20 -16.63
C ALA A 29 -15.00 5.07 -16.46
N ARG A 30 -16.23 5.24 -16.98
CA ARG A 30 -17.24 4.17 -17.00
C ARG A 30 -16.83 2.99 -17.88
N ALA A 31 -16.23 3.25 -19.06
CA ALA A 31 -15.72 2.19 -19.91
C ALA A 31 -14.59 1.40 -19.23
N LEU A 32 -13.66 2.11 -18.57
CA LEU A 32 -12.59 1.49 -17.79
C LEU A 32 -13.12 0.67 -16.60
N LEU A 33 -14.18 1.13 -15.93
CA LEU A 33 -14.84 0.36 -14.88
C LEU A 33 -15.45 -0.94 -15.43
N ALA A 34 -16.04 -0.91 -16.63
CA ALA A 34 -16.54 -2.13 -17.27
C ALA A 34 -15.39 -3.09 -17.63
N GLU A 35 -14.25 -2.59 -18.11
CA GLU A 35 -13.05 -3.41 -18.33
C GLU A 35 -12.56 -4.07 -17.03
N LEU A 36 -12.61 -3.35 -15.90
CA LEU A 36 -12.24 -3.91 -14.59
C LEU A 36 -13.18 -5.03 -14.17
N ARG A 37 -14.50 -4.87 -14.36
CA ARG A 37 -15.49 -5.91 -14.06
C ARG A 37 -15.22 -7.19 -14.86
N ASP A 38 -14.93 -7.03 -16.15
CA ASP A 38 -14.74 -8.14 -17.07
C ASP A 38 -13.32 -8.72 -17.00
N GLY A 39 -12.42 -8.06 -16.26
CA GLY A 39 -11.04 -8.46 -16.08
C GLY A 39 -10.88 -9.67 -15.17
N THR A 40 -9.75 -10.37 -15.33
CA THR A 40 -9.41 -11.54 -14.51
C THR A 40 -8.14 -11.27 -13.72
N CYS A 41 -8.22 -11.37 -12.40
CA CYS A 41 -7.05 -11.30 -11.53
C CYS A 41 -6.13 -12.51 -11.79
N ARG A 42 -4.89 -12.23 -12.18
CA ARG A 42 -3.86 -13.26 -12.41
C ARG A 42 -3.01 -13.54 -11.16
N ALA A 43 -3.06 -12.63 -10.18
CA ALA A 43 -2.37 -12.81 -8.92
C ALA A 43 -3.24 -13.62 -7.95
N THR A 44 -2.58 -14.46 -7.17
CA THR A 44 -3.19 -15.17 -6.05
C THR A 44 -2.50 -14.74 -4.76
N PRO A 45 -3.19 -14.71 -3.62
CA PRO A 45 -2.57 -14.51 -2.33
C PRO A 45 -1.40 -15.47 -2.13
N GLN A 46 -0.29 -14.97 -1.62
CA GLN A 46 0.95 -15.72 -1.49
C GLN A 46 1.20 -16.10 -0.03
N PRO A 47 1.26 -17.40 0.30
CA PRO A 47 1.56 -17.81 1.68
C PRO A 47 2.96 -17.36 2.09
N PRO A 48 3.19 -17.18 3.42
CA PRO A 48 4.52 -16.92 3.93
C PRO A 48 5.49 -18.04 3.53
N ARG A 49 6.64 -17.68 2.99
CA ARG A 49 7.72 -18.61 2.64
C ARG A 49 9.00 -18.22 3.38
N LEU A 50 9.49 -19.11 4.21
CA LEU A 50 10.70 -18.87 4.99
C LEU A 50 11.99 -19.03 4.14
N PRO A 51 13.03 -18.25 4.41
CA PRO A 51 13.07 -17.15 5.37
C PRO A 51 12.34 -15.91 4.85
N ILE A 52 11.70 -15.16 5.77
CA ILE A 52 11.00 -13.91 5.47
C ILE A 52 11.93 -12.74 5.75
N THR A 53 12.03 -11.82 4.81
CA THR A 53 12.69 -10.52 4.97
C THR A 53 11.68 -9.41 4.74
N LEU A 54 11.60 -8.41 5.62
CA LEU A 54 10.76 -7.24 5.42
C LEU A 54 11.53 -6.13 4.70
N TYR A 55 10.92 -5.48 3.73
CA TYR A 55 11.42 -4.26 3.12
C TYR A 55 10.59 -3.06 3.57
N GLY A 56 11.19 -2.21 4.40
CA GLY A 56 10.55 -1.09 5.08
C GLY A 56 10.24 -1.40 6.54
N GLY A 57 10.91 -0.69 7.45
CA GLY A 57 10.80 -0.85 8.91
C GLY A 57 9.88 0.18 9.58
N GLY A 58 9.10 0.96 8.81
CA GLY A 58 8.13 1.92 9.32
C GLY A 58 6.86 1.25 9.89
N ASP A 59 5.76 2.02 10.00
CA ASP A 59 4.51 1.55 10.62
C ASP A 59 3.97 0.25 10.00
N MET A 60 4.02 0.12 8.67
CA MET A 60 3.61 -1.11 8.00
C MET A 60 4.57 -2.27 8.30
N GLY A 61 5.87 -2.03 8.39
CA GLY A 61 6.84 -3.06 8.75
C GLY A 61 6.64 -3.55 10.18
N ARG A 62 6.31 -2.66 11.11
CA ARG A 62 5.96 -3.02 12.49
C ARG A 62 4.70 -3.88 12.53
N MET A 63 3.65 -3.46 11.82
CA MET A 63 2.42 -4.23 11.69
C MET A 63 2.69 -5.61 11.07
N ALA A 64 3.54 -5.69 10.05
CA ALA A 64 3.92 -6.97 9.42
C ALA A 64 4.67 -7.88 10.38
N ARG A 65 5.62 -7.36 11.16
CA ARG A 65 6.33 -8.15 12.18
C ARG A 65 5.38 -8.75 13.20
N ASP A 66 4.48 -7.92 13.77
CA ASP A 66 3.51 -8.38 14.77
C ASP A 66 2.55 -9.41 14.16
N TYR A 67 2.14 -9.19 12.92
CA TYR A 67 1.30 -10.14 12.18
C TYR A 67 2.00 -11.48 11.98
N PHE A 68 3.23 -11.49 11.48
CA PHE A 68 4.00 -12.73 11.29
C PHE A 68 4.28 -13.44 12.62
N ALA A 69 4.54 -12.70 13.68
CA ALA A 69 4.69 -13.28 15.03
C ALA A 69 3.40 -13.98 15.48
N SER A 70 2.21 -13.42 15.19
CA SER A 70 0.93 -14.06 15.47
C SER A 70 0.70 -15.36 14.70
N LEU A 71 1.37 -15.51 13.55
CA LEU A 71 1.38 -16.74 12.74
C LEU A 71 2.46 -17.75 13.18
N GLY A 72 3.27 -17.41 14.19
CA GLY A 72 4.41 -18.22 14.65
C GLY A 72 5.65 -18.12 13.76
N HIS A 73 5.76 -17.07 12.94
CA HIS A 73 6.92 -16.81 12.10
C HIS A 73 7.78 -15.68 12.67
N GLU A 74 9.07 -15.94 12.76
CA GLU A 74 10.05 -14.92 13.16
C GLU A 74 10.60 -14.20 11.93
N ILE A 75 10.80 -12.89 12.05
CA ILE A 75 11.47 -12.07 11.05
C ILE A 75 12.94 -11.95 11.42
N GLY A 76 13.80 -12.54 10.61
CA GLY A 76 15.26 -12.51 10.84
C GLY A 76 15.91 -11.21 10.34
N LEU A 77 15.38 -10.60 9.28
CA LEU A 77 15.98 -9.44 8.63
C LEU A 77 14.92 -8.41 8.23
N VAL A 78 15.23 -7.14 8.52
CA VAL A 78 14.53 -5.96 7.98
C VAL A 78 15.50 -5.14 7.14
N VAL A 79 15.08 -4.81 5.94
CA VAL A 79 15.85 -3.99 4.99
C VAL A 79 15.21 -2.61 4.90
N ASP A 80 15.95 -1.57 5.25
CA ASP A 80 15.46 -0.19 5.21
C ASP A 80 16.60 0.78 4.87
N ARG A 81 16.29 1.85 4.15
CA ARG A 81 17.24 2.93 3.87
C ARG A 81 17.65 3.69 5.14
N ASN A 82 16.77 3.70 6.15
CA ASN A 82 16.99 4.29 7.46
C ASN A 82 17.50 3.25 8.49
N ALA A 83 18.28 2.27 8.04
CA ALA A 83 18.74 1.15 8.87
C ALA A 83 19.39 1.61 10.19
N GLU A 84 20.16 2.68 10.17
CA GLU A 84 20.84 3.22 11.37
C GLU A 84 19.82 3.65 12.44
N ALA A 85 18.80 4.40 12.06
CA ALA A 85 17.74 4.83 12.99
C ALA A 85 16.96 3.63 13.53
N LEU A 86 16.66 2.63 12.68
CA LEU A 86 15.92 1.44 13.10
C LEU A 86 16.71 0.54 14.06
N ARG A 87 18.03 0.46 13.93
CA ARG A 87 18.89 -0.31 14.87
C ARG A 87 18.80 0.21 16.30
N ASN A 88 18.53 1.50 16.47
CA ASN A 88 18.36 2.15 17.76
C ASN A 88 16.92 2.08 18.31
N ASP A 89 15.99 1.55 17.54
CA ASP A 89 14.59 1.46 17.91
C ASP A 89 14.32 0.17 18.72
N PRO A 90 13.85 0.29 19.98
CA PRO A 90 13.58 -0.86 20.85
C PRO A 90 12.60 -1.88 20.24
N PHE A 91 11.69 -1.43 19.36
CA PHE A 91 10.76 -2.32 18.68
C PHE A 91 11.48 -3.40 17.86
N TRP A 92 12.59 -3.06 17.20
CA TRP A 92 13.34 -3.97 16.35
C TRP A 92 14.42 -4.79 17.09
N ARG A 93 14.43 -4.76 18.42
CA ARG A 93 15.41 -5.53 19.20
C ARG A 93 15.34 -7.03 18.87
N GLY A 94 16.50 -7.63 18.60
CA GLY A 94 16.62 -9.04 18.22
C GLY A 94 16.39 -9.34 16.74
N VAL A 95 16.09 -8.34 15.91
CA VAL A 95 15.98 -8.47 14.46
C VAL A 95 17.20 -7.83 13.80
N GLU A 96 17.79 -8.49 12.83
CA GLU A 96 18.86 -7.90 12.00
C GLU A 96 18.31 -6.76 11.16
N ILE A 97 19.00 -5.61 11.11
CA ILE A 97 18.63 -4.46 10.31
C ILE A 97 19.74 -4.15 9.32
N ALA A 98 19.43 -4.19 8.03
CA ALA A 98 20.39 -3.93 6.96
C ALA A 98 19.95 -2.75 6.07
N HIS A 99 20.92 -1.98 5.60
CA HIS A 99 20.68 -1.07 4.47
C HIS A 99 20.56 -1.90 3.18
N PRO A 100 19.74 -1.52 2.18
CA PRO A 100 19.54 -2.29 0.96
C PRO A 100 20.82 -2.70 0.23
N GLN A 101 21.86 -1.86 0.29
CA GLN A 101 23.16 -2.11 -0.33
C GLN A 101 24.01 -3.16 0.40
N ASP A 102 23.72 -3.41 1.68
CA ASP A 102 24.52 -4.30 2.54
C ASP A 102 23.97 -5.75 2.55
N VAL A 103 22.82 -5.99 1.90
CA VAL A 103 22.19 -7.32 1.87
C VAL A 103 22.96 -8.28 0.96
N PRO A 104 23.45 -9.42 1.48
CA PRO A 104 24.19 -10.39 0.69
C PRO A 104 23.35 -10.97 -0.46
N PRO A 105 23.95 -11.24 -1.64
CA PRO A 105 23.24 -11.82 -2.79
C PRO A 105 22.48 -13.12 -2.47
N ARG A 106 23.05 -13.98 -1.62
CA ARG A 106 22.42 -15.23 -1.23
C ARG A 106 21.09 -14.99 -0.51
N VAL A 107 21.05 -14.01 0.40
CA VAL A 107 19.80 -13.66 1.11
C VAL A 107 18.74 -13.20 0.13
N LYS A 108 19.11 -12.39 -0.87
CA LYS A 108 18.19 -11.91 -1.92
C LYS A 108 17.62 -13.05 -2.78
N GLN A 109 18.36 -14.14 -2.94
CA GLN A 109 17.90 -15.30 -3.72
C GLN A 109 17.04 -16.27 -2.90
N ASP A 110 17.35 -16.46 -1.61
CA ASP A 110 16.72 -17.47 -0.77
C ASP A 110 15.47 -16.97 -0.05
N ALA A 111 15.41 -15.67 0.31
CA ALA A 111 14.33 -15.11 1.09
C ALA A 111 13.12 -14.66 0.26
N GLN A 112 11.93 -14.75 0.86
CA GLN A 112 10.76 -14.01 0.39
C GLN A 112 10.85 -12.58 0.90
N LEU A 113 10.99 -11.61 -0.01
CA LEU A 113 10.97 -10.20 0.34
C LEU A 113 9.54 -9.68 0.44
N VAL A 114 9.10 -9.41 1.65
CA VAL A 114 7.77 -8.85 1.91
C VAL A 114 7.85 -7.33 1.95
N LEU A 115 7.21 -6.70 0.97
CA LEU A 115 7.25 -5.25 0.80
C LEU A 115 6.25 -4.56 1.73
N CYS A 116 6.79 -3.78 2.68
CA CYS A 116 6.05 -3.02 3.68
C CYS A 116 6.08 -1.51 3.40
N VAL A 117 5.88 -1.13 2.13
CA VAL A 117 5.83 0.27 1.68
C VAL A 117 4.50 0.51 0.97
N ALA A 118 3.63 1.35 1.57
CA ALA A 118 2.31 1.70 1.01
C ALA A 118 2.27 3.08 0.35
N THR A 119 3.34 3.86 0.48
CA THR A 119 3.38 5.27 0.04
C THR A 119 4.02 5.45 -1.34
N ALA A 120 4.36 4.36 -2.00
CA ALA A 120 4.94 4.35 -3.34
C ALA A 120 4.26 3.27 -4.20
N PRO A 121 4.19 3.48 -5.52
CA PRO A 121 3.74 2.48 -6.46
C PRO A 121 4.54 1.18 -6.33
N PHE A 122 3.84 0.05 -6.44
CA PHE A 122 4.45 -1.27 -6.22
C PHE A 122 5.36 -1.68 -7.40
N LYS A 123 4.88 -1.57 -8.63
CA LYS A 123 5.57 -2.09 -9.82
C LYS A 123 6.96 -1.47 -10.06
N PRO A 124 7.14 -0.16 -9.97
CA PRO A 124 8.48 0.44 -10.07
C PRO A 124 9.43 -0.05 -8.98
N LEU A 125 8.92 -0.24 -7.75
CA LEU A 125 9.72 -0.72 -6.63
C LEU A 125 10.06 -2.21 -6.77
N GLU A 126 9.09 -3.04 -7.18
CA GLU A 126 9.32 -4.46 -7.51
C GLU A 126 10.40 -4.61 -8.58
N SER A 127 10.28 -3.85 -9.68
CA SER A 127 11.25 -3.89 -10.79
C SER A 127 12.67 -3.50 -10.34
N LYS A 128 12.76 -2.47 -9.49
CA LYS A 128 14.04 -2.05 -8.91
C LYS A 128 14.64 -3.13 -8.01
N LEU A 129 13.84 -3.75 -7.16
CA LEU A 129 14.28 -4.80 -6.25
C LEU A 129 14.67 -6.06 -7.01
N ALA A 130 13.93 -6.43 -8.06
CA ALA A 130 14.31 -7.53 -8.95
C ALA A 130 15.65 -7.26 -9.67
N ALA A 131 15.86 -6.04 -10.15
CA ALA A 131 17.14 -5.64 -10.75
C ALA A 131 18.29 -5.63 -9.72
N ASP A 132 18.01 -5.39 -8.45
CA ASP A 132 18.96 -5.49 -7.33
C ASP A 132 19.20 -6.94 -6.86
N GLY A 133 18.60 -7.92 -7.53
CA GLY A 133 18.85 -9.34 -7.34
C GLY A 133 17.87 -10.07 -6.42
N TRP A 134 16.77 -9.47 -6.01
CA TRP A 134 15.74 -10.18 -5.25
C TRP A 134 14.93 -11.12 -6.14
N ALA A 135 14.93 -12.39 -5.79
CA ALA A 135 14.24 -13.43 -6.56
C ALA A 135 12.72 -13.40 -6.42
N GLU A 136 12.24 -13.02 -5.25
CA GLU A 136 10.81 -12.93 -4.95
C GLU A 136 10.49 -11.66 -4.14
N VAL A 137 9.56 -10.85 -4.66
CA VAL A 137 9.04 -9.65 -4.01
C VAL A 137 7.53 -9.74 -3.96
N VAL A 138 6.94 -9.62 -2.77
CA VAL A 138 5.49 -9.71 -2.57
C VAL A 138 5.01 -8.56 -1.67
N PRO A 139 3.85 -7.95 -1.94
CA PRO A 139 3.25 -7.00 -1.01
C PRO A 139 2.86 -7.69 0.29
N PHE A 140 3.07 -7.03 1.43
CA PHE A 140 2.66 -7.57 2.74
C PHE A 140 1.18 -7.97 2.77
N TYR A 141 0.32 -7.16 2.21
CA TYR A 141 -1.11 -7.43 2.19
C TYR A 141 -1.50 -8.67 1.40
N ASP A 142 -0.73 -9.05 0.37
CA ASP A 142 -0.98 -10.28 -0.39
C ASP A 142 -0.61 -11.52 0.43
N VAL A 143 0.42 -11.40 1.28
CA VAL A 143 0.75 -12.45 2.25
C VAL A 143 -0.33 -12.56 3.32
N ALA A 144 -0.77 -11.43 3.88
CA ALA A 144 -1.86 -11.40 4.87
C ALA A 144 -3.17 -11.99 4.30
N GLU A 145 -3.50 -11.69 3.05
CA GLU A 145 -4.68 -12.24 2.38
C GLU A 145 -4.64 -13.76 2.26
N SER A 146 -3.46 -14.37 2.11
CA SER A 146 -3.32 -15.84 2.07
C SER A 146 -3.72 -16.52 3.38
N GLN A 147 -3.76 -15.79 4.48
CA GLN A 147 -4.11 -16.26 5.81
C GLN A 147 -5.48 -15.73 6.29
N ARG A 148 -6.24 -15.09 5.41
CA ARG A 148 -7.47 -14.36 5.74
C ARG A 148 -8.48 -15.17 6.55
N ASP A 149 -8.66 -16.46 6.24
CA ASP A 149 -9.65 -17.29 6.90
C ASP A 149 -9.29 -17.64 8.35
N ARG A 150 -8.01 -17.66 8.68
CA ARG A 150 -7.50 -18.04 10.02
C ARG A 150 -7.02 -16.85 10.83
N HIS A 151 -6.40 -15.88 10.17
CA HIS A 151 -5.79 -14.70 10.78
C HIS A 151 -6.11 -13.45 9.94
N PRO A 152 -7.37 -12.99 9.96
CA PRO A 152 -7.76 -11.82 9.18
C PRO A 152 -7.07 -10.57 9.70
N LEU A 153 -6.37 -9.85 8.82
CA LEU A 153 -5.74 -8.57 9.16
C LEU A 153 -6.72 -7.39 9.03
N SER A 154 -7.73 -7.53 8.19
CA SER A 154 -8.70 -6.49 7.87
C SER A 154 -9.88 -7.14 7.13
N ASN A 155 -10.69 -6.33 6.46
CA ASN A 155 -11.79 -6.79 5.60
C ASN A 155 -11.33 -7.46 4.29
N GLY A 156 -10.03 -7.68 4.15
CA GLY A 156 -9.40 -8.25 2.96
C GLY A 156 -8.78 -7.21 2.03
N TRP A 157 -7.85 -7.68 1.20
CA TRP A 157 -7.04 -6.85 0.30
C TRP A 157 -7.27 -7.16 -1.16
N PHE A 158 -7.88 -8.31 -1.46
CA PHE A 158 -8.40 -8.64 -2.78
C PHE A 158 -9.91 -8.37 -2.80
N ALA A 159 -10.38 -7.69 -3.83
CA ALA A 159 -11.80 -7.53 -4.08
C ALA A 159 -12.29 -8.69 -4.95
N HIS A 160 -13.51 -9.15 -4.68
CA HIS A 160 -14.19 -10.08 -5.58
C HIS A 160 -14.59 -9.37 -6.88
N PRO A 161 -14.81 -10.11 -7.99
CA PRO A 161 -15.42 -9.54 -9.18
C PRO A 161 -16.74 -8.84 -8.84
N LEU A 162 -16.97 -7.68 -9.45
CA LEU A 162 -18.21 -6.93 -9.24
C LEU A 162 -19.39 -7.68 -9.87
N ILE A 163 -20.34 -8.10 -9.05
CA ILE A 163 -21.64 -8.55 -9.54
C ILE A 163 -22.46 -7.33 -10.02
N ASP A 164 -23.55 -7.55 -10.76
CA ASP A 164 -24.30 -6.46 -11.39
C ASP A 164 -24.72 -5.35 -10.43
N THR A 165 -25.18 -5.70 -9.22
CA THR A 165 -25.56 -4.72 -8.18
C THR A 165 -24.35 -3.90 -7.69
N ASP A 166 -23.23 -4.56 -7.42
CA ASP A 166 -22.00 -3.89 -6.95
C ASP A 166 -21.42 -3.02 -8.05
N PHE A 167 -21.49 -3.49 -9.31
CA PHE A 167 -21.07 -2.71 -10.46
C PHE A 167 -21.91 -1.44 -10.61
N ALA A 168 -23.24 -1.53 -10.48
CA ALA A 168 -24.11 -0.37 -10.56
C ALA A 168 -23.79 0.64 -9.45
N HIS A 169 -23.69 0.21 -8.21
CA HIS A 169 -23.32 1.09 -7.08
C HIS A 169 -21.93 1.71 -7.27
N THR A 170 -20.95 0.93 -7.75
CA THR A 170 -19.59 1.45 -8.00
C THR A 170 -19.61 2.50 -9.13
N ALA A 171 -20.42 2.28 -10.17
CA ALA A 171 -20.61 3.24 -11.24
C ALA A 171 -21.27 4.55 -10.75
N ASP A 172 -22.27 4.44 -9.86
CA ASP A 172 -22.91 5.60 -9.25
C ASP A 172 -21.91 6.42 -8.42
N VAL A 173 -21.05 5.74 -7.63
CA VAL A 173 -19.98 6.40 -6.87
C VAL A 173 -18.97 7.05 -7.81
N LEU A 174 -18.57 6.36 -8.89
CA LEU A 174 -17.63 6.90 -9.87
C LEU A 174 -18.17 8.17 -10.54
N ASP A 175 -19.47 8.21 -10.83
CA ASP A 175 -20.13 9.37 -11.40
C ASP A 175 -20.37 10.52 -10.42
N ALA A 176 -20.47 10.20 -9.12
CA ALA A 176 -20.65 11.21 -8.09
C ALA A 176 -19.39 12.03 -7.80
N TRP A 177 -18.20 11.59 -8.26
CA TRP A 177 -17.00 12.40 -8.17
C TRP A 177 -17.12 13.65 -9.06
N ASP A 178 -16.81 14.82 -8.50
CA ASP A 178 -16.89 16.10 -9.21
C ASP A 178 -15.83 16.26 -10.29
N ASP A 179 -14.66 15.64 -10.13
CA ASP A 179 -13.52 15.82 -11.02
C ASP A 179 -12.97 14.49 -11.58
N ASP A 180 -12.24 14.60 -12.69
CA ASP A 180 -11.66 13.46 -13.40
C ASP A 180 -10.48 12.86 -12.63
N LEU A 181 -9.78 13.65 -11.81
CA LEU A 181 -8.67 13.18 -10.97
C LEU A 181 -9.16 12.19 -9.91
N SER A 182 -10.26 12.52 -9.22
CA SER A 182 -10.89 11.63 -8.24
C SER A 182 -11.37 10.33 -8.90
N ARG A 183 -11.92 10.41 -10.13
CA ARG A 183 -12.29 9.22 -10.92
C ARG A 183 -11.08 8.34 -11.25
N ALA A 184 -9.97 8.97 -11.66
CA ALA A 184 -8.73 8.25 -11.95
C ALA A 184 -8.22 7.50 -10.72
N HIS A 185 -8.15 8.16 -9.56
CA HIS A 185 -7.71 7.53 -8.31
C HIS A 185 -8.65 6.39 -7.87
N HIS A 186 -9.96 6.54 -8.06
CA HIS A 186 -10.91 5.47 -7.78
C HIS A 186 -10.64 4.24 -8.66
N LEU A 187 -10.42 4.43 -9.95
CA LEU A 187 -10.08 3.34 -10.88
C LEU A 187 -8.73 2.69 -10.55
N GLN A 188 -7.70 3.47 -10.20
CA GLN A 188 -6.42 2.94 -9.73
C GLN A 188 -6.59 2.02 -8.52
N PHE A 189 -7.38 2.45 -7.55
CA PHE A 189 -7.68 1.64 -6.36
C PHE A 189 -8.39 0.33 -6.72
N LEU A 190 -9.42 0.39 -7.56
CA LEU A 190 -10.17 -0.79 -7.99
C LEU A 190 -9.28 -1.75 -8.81
N ALA A 191 -8.49 -1.24 -9.76
CA ALA A 191 -7.60 -2.05 -10.57
C ALA A 191 -6.63 -2.86 -9.71
N TRP A 192 -6.03 -2.21 -8.71
CA TRP A 192 -5.15 -2.90 -7.78
C TRP A 192 -5.88 -3.92 -6.92
N ARG A 193 -7.07 -3.60 -6.42
CA ARG A 193 -7.84 -4.49 -5.53
C ARG A 193 -8.44 -5.69 -6.26
N MET A 194 -8.91 -5.49 -7.49
CA MET A 194 -9.60 -6.50 -8.27
C MET A 194 -8.66 -7.35 -9.13
N LEU A 195 -7.68 -6.70 -9.79
CA LEU A 195 -6.85 -7.34 -10.81
C LEU A 195 -5.39 -7.51 -10.41
N ARG A 196 -4.95 -6.85 -9.33
CA ARG A 196 -3.51 -6.71 -9.01
C ARG A 196 -2.75 -6.09 -10.19
N GLU A 197 -3.39 -5.17 -10.86
CA GLU A 197 -2.84 -4.38 -11.94
C GLU A 197 -2.68 -2.93 -11.48
N GLU A 198 -1.46 -2.42 -11.50
CA GLU A 198 -1.17 -1.05 -11.09
C GLU A 198 -1.46 -0.12 -12.26
N TRP A 199 -2.55 0.62 -12.17
CA TRP A 199 -2.89 1.64 -13.15
C TRP A 199 -2.28 2.98 -12.76
N THR A 200 -1.69 3.66 -13.74
CA THR A 200 -1.13 5.01 -13.57
C THR A 200 -1.69 5.92 -14.66
N PHE A 201 -2.19 7.08 -14.27
CA PHE A 201 -2.64 8.12 -15.19
C PHE A 201 -1.68 9.31 -15.11
N GLU A 202 -1.28 9.82 -16.26
CA GLU A 202 -0.53 11.08 -16.30
C GLU A 202 -1.41 12.20 -15.71
N GLY A 203 -0.87 12.98 -14.78
CA GLY A 203 -1.63 13.98 -14.03
C GLY A 203 -2.32 13.47 -12.75
N ALA A 204 -2.38 12.15 -12.50
CA ALA A 204 -2.94 11.56 -11.27
C ALA A 204 -1.92 10.70 -10.51
N PRO A 205 -0.81 11.26 -10.02
CA PRO A 205 0.19 10.49 -9.30
C PRO A 205 -0.34 10.02 -7.94
N VAL A 206 -0.08 8.76 -7.59
CA VAL A 206 -0.34 8.27 -6.23
C VAL A 206 0.72 8.86 -5.30
N THR A 207 0.29 9.71 -4.39
CA THR A 207 1.18 10.39 -3.43
C THR A 207 0.60 10.36 -2.02
N GLY A 208 1.46 10.18 -1.02
CA GLY A 208 1.08 10.31 0.40
C GLY A 208 1.30 11.72 0.97
N ARG A 209 1.83 12.66 0.16
CA ARG A 209 2.30 13.96 0.65
C ARG A 209 1.17 14.79 1.26
N ASP A 210 0.03 14.86 0.59
CA ASP A 210 -1.09 15.73 0.94
C ASP A 210 -2.32 14.94 1.42
N ARG A 211 -2.08 13.73 1.95
CA ARG A 211 -3.12 12.75 2.30
C ARG A 211 -4.32 13.32 3.06
N PHE A 212 -4.10 14.29 3.96
CA PHE A 212 -5.16 14.88 4.79
C PHE A 212 -5.24 16.41 4.68
N CYS A 213 -4.30 17.03 3.99
CA CYS A 213 -4.17 18.47 3.88
C CYS A 213 -3.98 18.86 2.42
N ILE A 214 -4.99 18.54 1.60
CA ILE A 214 -5.03 18.97 0.20
C ILE A 214 -5.10 20.51 0.11
N SER A 215 -4.72 21.06 -1.04
CA SER A 215 -4.65 22.53 -1.24
C SER A 215 -5.94 23.24 -0.86
N ASP A 216 -7.10 22.68 -1.17
CA ASP A 216 -8.41 23.28 -0.84
C ASP A 216 -8.68 23.33 0.67
N VAL A 217 -8.21 22.35 1.42
CA VAL A 217 -8.29 22.34 2.89
C VAL A 217 -7.31 23.34 3.48
N THR A 218 -6.06 23.36 2.98
CA THR A 218 -5.03 24.28 3.49
C THR A 218 -5.38 25.73 3.22
N ALA A 219 -5.91 26.06 2.04
CA ALA A 219 -6.35 27.42 1.70
C ALA A 219 -7.53 27.93 2.56
N ARG A 220 -8.24 27.03 3.24
CA ARG A 220 -9.38 27.37 4.13
C ARG A 220 -9.05 27.21 5.60
N ALA A 221 -7.90 26.64 5.94
CA ALA A 221 -7.53 26.30 7.32
C ALA A 221 -7.63 27.49 8.28
N GLU A 222 -7.22 28.68 7.84
CA GLU A 222 -7.29 29.93 8.63
C GLU A 222 -8.75 30.35 8.98
N ARG A 223 -9.72 29.96 8.15
CA ARG A 223 -11.14 30.32 8.33
C ARG A 223 -11.91 29.29 9.16
N LEU A 224 -11.34 28.11 9.40
CA LEU A 224 -11.99 27.03 10.12
C LEU A 224 -11.83 27.27 11.62
N GLY A 225 -12.95 27.54 12.32
CA GLY A 225 -12.97 27.72 13.78
C GLY A 225 -12.81 26.41 14.55
N VAL A 226 -13.21 25.29 13.96
CA VAL A 226 -13.20 23.95 14.59
C VAL A 226 -12.64 22.92 13.62
N PHE A 227 -11.81 22.04 14.16
CA PHE A 227 -11.33 20.84 13.46
C PHE A 227 -11.66 19.60 14.30
N VAL A 228 -12.30 18.62 13.68
CA VAL A 228 -12.65 17.36 14.33
C VAL A 228 -11.88 16.23 13.64
N ASP A 229 -11.05 15.52 14.40
CA ASP A 229 -10.31 14.34 13.95
C ASP A 229 -10.95 13.08 14.52
N GLY A 230 -11.83 12.46 13.73
CA GLY A 230 -12.51 11.22 14.07
C GLY A 230 -11.60 10.00 13.89
N GLY A 231 -10.81 9.68 14.89
CA GLY A 231 -9.82 8.60 14.82
C GLY A 231 -8.37 9.13 14.82
N ALA A 232 -8.13 10.10 15.66
CA ALA A 232 -6.88 10.86 15.77
C ALA A 232 -5.61 10.01 15.94
N HIS A 233 -5.74 8.73 16.34
CA HIS A 233 -4.65 7.81 16.57
C HIS A 233 -3.51 8.48 17.38
N HIS A 234 -2.37 8.80 16.78
CA HIS A 234 -1.27 9.54 17.42
C HIS A 234 -1.38 11.06 17.27
N GLY A 235 -2.50 11.58 16.79
CA GLY A 235 -2.74 13.02 16.59
C GLY A 235 -1.88 13.66 15.50
N GLN A 236 -1.37 12.90 14.55
CA GLN A 236 -0.50 13.43 13.49
C GLN A 236 -1.25 14.38 12.56
N VAL A 237 -2.51 14.06 12.22
CA VAL A 237 -3.35 14.90 11.37
C VAL A 237 -3.70 16.20 12.10
N THR A 238 -4.11 16.09 13.36
CA THR A 238 -4.41 17.24 14.23
C THR A 238 -3.21 18.18 14.36
N ARG A 239 -1.99 17.64 14.61
CA ARG A 239 -0.76 18.46 14.66
C ARG A 239 -0.45 19.11 13.33
N LYS A 240 -0.62 18.40 12.21
CA LYS A 240 -0.39 18.97 10.88
C LYS A 240 -1.38 20.08 10.58
N PHE A 241 -2.65 19.91 10.94
CA PHE A 241 -3.67 20.94 10.78
C PHE A 241 -3.40 22.16 11.68
N ALA A 242 -3.02 21.95 12.94
CA ALA A 242 -2.64 23.02 13.84
C ALA A 242 -1.47 23.86 13.27
N ALA A 243 -0.42 23.20 12.77
CA ALA A 243 0.73 23.86 12.17
C ALA A 243 0.38 24.69 10.91
N LEU A 244 -0.69 24.37 10.19
CA LEU A 244 -1.19 25.18 9.06
C LEU A 244 -1.86 26.49 9.53
N ARG A 245 -2.36 26.52 10.76
CA ARG A 245 -2.98 27.70 11.36
C ARG A 245 -1.99 28.60 12.09
N ASP A 246 -0.88 28.01 12.58
CA ASP A 246 0.06 28.68 13.48
C ASP A 246 1.03 29.66 12.78
N ASN A 247 0.81 29.98 11.50
CA ASN A 247 1.50 31.13 10.95
C ASN A 247 1.10 32.46 11.63
N ASP A 248 0.03 32.49 12.47
CA ASP A 248 -0.35 33.68 13.24
C ASP A 248 -1.24 33.42 14.49
N SER A 249 -0.95 32.53 15.38
CA SER A 249 -1.50 32.45 16.75
C SER A 249 -1.91 31.06 17.24
N LEU A 250 -1.24 30.61 18.32
CA LEU A 250 -1.56 29.44 19.10
C LEU A 250 -2.85 29.62 19.91
N GLY A 251 -3.94 28.99 19.51
CA GLY A 251 -5.13 28.79 20.35
C GLY A 251 -5.11 27.38 20.97
N GLU A 252 -5.37 27.28 22.26
CA GLU A 252 -5.45 26.04 23.02
C GLU A 252 -6.42 25.03 22.39
N PHE A 253 -5.93 23.84 22.06
CA PHE A 253 -6.77 22.70 21.64
C PHE A 253 -7.09 21.81 22.81
N ALA A 254 -8.37 21.75 23.18
CA ALA A 254 -8.87 20.76 24.14
C ALA A 254 -8.92 19.37 23.48
N HIS A 255 -8.17 18.44 24.03
CA HIS A 255 -8.28 17.02 23.69
C HIS A 255 -9.51 16.42 24.38
N THR A 256 -10.59 16.19 23.63
CA THR A 256 -11.69 15.35 24.12
C THR A 256 -11.37 13.90 23.73
N ARG A 257 -11.02 13.09 24.74
CA ARG A 257 -10.97 11.62 24.58
C ARG A 257 -12.40 11.11 24.65
N VAL A 258 -12.80 10.37 23.64
CA VAL A 258 -13.98 9.49 23.66
C VAL A 258 -13.49 8.06 23.76
#